data_04e8636af86bc454a0b1a78588248c84
#
_entry.id   04e8636af86bc454a0b1a78588248c84
#
_cell.length_a   1.000
_cell.length_b   1.000
_cell.length_c   1.000
_cell.angle_alpha   90.00
_cell.angle_beta   90.00
_cell.angle_gamma   90.00
#
_symmetry.space_group_name_H-M   'P 1'
#
loop_
_entity.id
_entity.type
_entity.pdbx_description
1 polymer ?
#
loop_
_entity_poly.entity_id
_entity_poly.type
_entity_poly.pdbx_seq_one_letter_code
_entity_poly.pdbx_strand_id
1 'polypeptide(L)'
;MRLSLKKDILLSKEIIDHDDIIEKDNITYLIENNKKKCEIICDDENNIISASYYKDERIIFTSFYFDSLAYTELYGTSDCEIGESQLERRLFWDTNGKLVFEQVFDADKIKYVFSNGQVMDNLELLIYFIKHLALNENDICILDRGGYLDYLRPLFEFGNRAKFICVLHSDQYYELNENIGSLYMNYEYYYWFKYSEAIDYF
;
A
#
# COMPACT_ATOMS: atom_id res chain seq x y z
N MET A 1 -16.75 -11.00 16.09
CA MET A 1 -17.20 -9.67 16.51
C MET A 1 -16.08 -8.70 16.12
N ARG A 2 -16.29 -7.87 15.11
CA ARG A 2 -15.30 -6.88 14.68
C ARG A 2 -15.28 -5.75 15.71
N LEU A 3 -14.14 -5.51 16.31
CA LEU A 3 -13.91 -4.38 17.23
C LEU A 3 -13.32 -3.23 16.38
N SER A 4 -14.18 -2.52 15.66
CA SER A 4 -13.76 -1.29 14.99
C SER A 4 -13.55 -0.18 16.03
N LEU A 5 -12.50 0.62 15.87
CA LEU A 5 -12.26 1.76 16.72
C LEU A 5 -13.33 2.82 16.45
N LYS A 6 -14.13 3.16 17.47
CA LYS A 6 -15.16 4.16 17.37
C LYS A 6 -14.59 5.55 17.61
N LYS A 7 -15.10 6.53 16.85
CA LYS A 7 -14.76 7.96 16.94
C LYS A 7 -14.75 8.49 18.38
N ASP A 8 -15.74 8.11 19.18
CA ASP A 8 -15.91 8.59 20.57
C ASP A 8 -14.68 8.31 21.44
N ILE A 9 -13.89 7.26 21.15
CA ILE A 9 -12.68 6.94 21.87
C ILE A 9 -11.60 7.99 21.62
N LEU A 10 -11.40 8.41 20.36
CA LEU A 10 -10.40 9.44 20.04
C LEU A 10 -10.84 10.86 20.46
N LEU A 11 -12.14 11.11 20.62
CA LEU A 11 -12.64 12.39 21.10
C LEU A 11 -12.42 12.60 22.59
N SER A 12 -12.00 11.58 23.33
CA SER A 12 -11.65 11.74 24.74
C SER A 12 -10.44 12.67 24.90
N LYS A 13 -10.56 13.73 25.69
CA LYS A 13 -9.44 14.62 26.05
C LYS A 13 -8.28 13.93 26.72
N GLU A 14 -8.50 12.76 27.31
CA GLU A 14 -7.45 11.92 27.90
C GLU A 14 -6.49 11.34 26.84
N ILE A 15 -6.95 11.25 25.57
CA ILE A 15 -6.16 10.71 24.46
C ILE A 15 -5.56 11.85 23.63
N ILE A 16 -6.38 12.85 23.27
CA ILE A 16 -5.94 14.00 22.47
C ILE A 16 -6.43 15.26 23.15
N ASP A 17 -5.50 16.08 23.63
CA ASP A 17 -5.84 17.39 24.22
C ASP A 17 -6.36 18.34 23.15
N HIS A 18 -7.52 18.96 23.41
CA HIS A 18 -8.19 19.89 22.49
C HIS A 18 -9.12 20.85 23.24
N ASP A 19 -9.33 22.04 22.68
CA ASP A 19 -10.21 23.08 23.20
C ASP A 19 -11.60 22.98 22.57
N ASP A 20 -11.69 22.66 21.28
CA ASP A 20 -12.91 22.67 20.49
C ASP A 20 -12.98 21.50 19.50
N ILE A 21 -14.20 21.14 19.10
CA ILE A 21 -14.50 20.09 18.12
C ILE A 21 -15.35 20.70 17.01
N ILE A 22 -14.90 20.56 15.77
CA ILE A 22 -15.64 20.98 14.58
C ILE A 22 -15.99 19.74 13.75
N GLU A 23 -17.27 19.48 13.56
CA GLU A 23 -17.76 18.38 12.73
C GLU A 23 -18.30 18.91 11.39
N LYS A 24 -17.86 18.27 10.31
CA LYS A 24 -18.34 18.54 8.96
C LYS A 24 -18.42 17.24 8.18
N ASP A 25 -19.64 16.82 7.83
CA ASP A 25 -19.90 15.54 7.15
C ASP A 25 -19.30 14.36 7.95
N ASN A 26 -18.44 13.58 7.30
CA ASN A 26 -17.74 12.44 7.91
C ASN A 26 -16.36 12.81 8.48
N ILE A 27 -16.05 14.11 8.58
CA ILE A 27 -14.76 14.61 9.08
C ILE A 27 -14.98 15.35 10.40
N THR A 28 -14.13 15.05 11.37
CA THR A 28 -14.08 15.73 12.67
C THR A 28 -12.70 16.33 12.88
N TYR A 29 -12.66 17.61 13.22
CA TYR A 29 -11.45 18.35 13.55
C TYR A 29 -11.37 18.57 15.05
N LEU A 30 -10.24 18.25 15.65
CA LEU A 30 -9.90 18.64 17.01
C LEU A 30 -8.99 19.88 16.94
N ILE A 31 -9.39 20.91 17.63
CA ILE A 31 -8.72 22.22 17.62
C ILE A 31 -8.09 22.47 18.98
N GLU A 32 -6.85 22.94 18.99
CA GLU A 32 -6.13 23.40 20.18
C GLU A 32 -5.47 24.75 19.87
N ASN A 33 -5.70 25.77 20.72
CA ASN A 33 -5.16 27.13 20.54
C ASN A 33 -5.47 27.72 19.14
N ASN A 34 -6.69 27.54 18.64
CA ASN A 34 -7.16 27.94 17.31
C ASN A 34 -6.39 27.26 16.13
N LYS A 35 -5.66 26.17 16.39
CA LYS A 35 -4.96 25.40 15.37
C LYS A 35 -5.53 23.99 15.27
N LYS A 36 -5.53 23.44 14.05
CA LYS A 36 -5.90 22.04 13.84
C LYS A 36 -4.87 21.12 14.47
N LYS A 37 -5.30 20.29 15.41
CA LYS A 37 -4.49 19.30 16.11
C LYS A 37 -4.63 17.93 15.51
N CYS A 38 -5.88 17.54 15.21
CA CYS A 38 -6.19 16.25 14.63
C CYS A 38 -7.34 16.38 13.62
N GLU A 39 -7.33 15.56 12.60
CA GLU A 39 -8.40 15.36 11.65
C GLU A 39 -8.77 13.88 11.62
N ILE A 40 -10.02 13.54 11.91
CA ILE A 40 -10.53 12.19 11.98
C ILE A 40 -11.54 12.00 10.86
N ILE A 41 -11.34 11.00 10.01
CA ILE A 41 -12.26 10.60 8.96
C ILE A 41 -12.93 9.29 9.38
N CYS A 42 -14.28 9.26 9.29
CA CYS A 42 -15.08 8.09 9.63
C CYS A 42 -15.86 7.57 8.43
N ASP A 43 -16.32 6.33 8.51
CA ASP A 43 -17.35 5.79 7.64
C ASP A 43 -18.77 6.20 8.10
N ASP A 44 -19.78 5.75 7.36
CA ASP A 44 -21.19 6.03 7.65
C ASP A 44 -21.69 5.43 8.99
N GLU A 45 -20.93 4.46 9.55
CA GLU A 45 -21.22 3.83 10.85
C GLU A 45 -20.42 4.45 12.01
N ASN A 46 -19.71 5.56 11.78
CA ASN A 46 -18.81 6.22 12.72
C ASN A 46 -17.58 5.35 13.14
N ASN A 47 -17.18 4.39 12.30
CA ASN A 47 -15.90 3.74 12.49
C ASN A 47 -14.79 4.63 11.90
N ILE A 48 -13.67 4.74 12.61
CA ILE A 48 -12.55 5.54 12.12
C ILE A 48 -11.88 4.83 10.94
N ILE A 49 -11.74 5.56 9.82
CA ILE A 49 -10.95 5.15 8.66
C ILE A 49 -9.52 5.65 8.81
N SER A 50 -9.37 6.94 9.18
CA SER A 50 -8.04 7.53 9.39
C SER A 50 -8.07 8.64 10.43
N ALA A 51 -6.91 8.87 11.06
CA ALA A 51 -6.67 10.00 11.94
C ALA A 51 -5.32 10.63 11.62
N SER A 52 -5.34 11.90 11.19
CA SER A 52 -4.15 12.69 10.86
C SER A 52 -3.84 13.67 11.99
N TYR A 53 -2.59 13.72 12.43
CA TYR A 53 -2.13 14.57 13.51
C TYR A 53 -1.24 15.69 12.99
N TYR A 54 -1.44 16.88 13.52
CA TYR A 54 -0.82 18.10 13.03
C TYR A 54 0.07 18.73 14.10
N LYS A 55 1.18 19.28 13.66
CA LYS A 55 2.04 20.19 14.44
C LYS A 55 2.45 21.35 13.54
N ASP A 56 2.22 22.57 14.00
CA ASP A 56 2.52 23.79 13.26
C ASP A 56 1.96 23.77 11.82
N GLU A 57 0.66 23.36 11.71
CA GLU A 57 -0.11 23.25 10.47
C GLU A 57 0.39 22.18 9.49
N ARG A 58 1.36 21.36 9.85
CA ARG A 58 1.89 20.24 9.06
C ARG A 58 1.43 18.91 9.63
N ILE A 59 1.13 17.97 8.75
CA ILE A 59 0.88 16.58 9.15
C ILE A 59 2.19 15.99 9.63
N ILE A 60 2.20 15.42 10.84
CA ILE A 60 3.34 14.69 11.39
C ILE A 60 3.17 13.18 11.24
N PHE A 61 1.95 12.69 11.40
CA PHE A 61 1.62 11.31 11.08
C PHE A 61 0.13 11.14 10.79
N THR A 62 -0.22 10.09 10.05
CA THR A 62 -1.59 9.64 9.81
C THR A 62 -1.69 8.17 10.13
N SER A 63 -2.65 7.80 10.98
CA SER A 63 -2.97 6.41 11.31
C SER A 63 -4.18 5.96 10.51
N PHE A 64 -4.11 4.78 9.91
CA PHE A 64 -5.17 4.18 9.11
C PHE A 64 -5.70 2.92 9.80
N TYR A 65 -7.02 2.81 9.81
CA TYR A 65 -7.74 1.77 10.53
C TYR A 65 -8.62 0.97 9.55
N PHE A 66 -8.65 -0.34 9.74
CA PHE A 66 -9.67 -1.22 9.19
C PHE A 66 -10.53 -1.74 10.34
N ASP A 67 -10.30 -2.98 10.78
CA ASP A 67 -10.92 -3.47 12.04
C ASP A 67 -10.07 -3.09 13.27
N SER A 68 -8.82 -2.74 13.07
CA SER A 68 -7.85 -2.27 14.06
C SER A 68 -6.88 -1.29 13.38
N LEU A 69 -5.91 -0.75 14.12
CA LEU A 69 -4.82 0.02 13.52
C LEU A 69 -4.07 -0.86 12.52
N ALA A 70 -4.12 -0.49 11.25
CA ALA A 70 -3.49 -1.24 10.17
C ALA A 70 -2.08 -0.74 9.88
N TYR A 71 -1.94 0.56 9.63
CA TYR A 71 -0.62 1.17 9.42
C TYR A 71 -0.63 2.65 9.82
N THR A 72 0.56 3.19 10.06
CA THR A 72 0.78 4.60 10.36
C THR A 72 1.81 5.17 9.40
N GLU A 73 1.49 6.26 8.74
CA GLU A 73 2.40 7.05 7.91
C GLU A 73 3.08 8.13 8.76
N LEU A 74 4.41 8.21 8.72
CA LEU A 74 5.21 9.23 9.36
C LEU A 74 5.77 10.17 8.30
N TYR A 75 5.61 11.48 8.53
CA TYR A 75 6.03 12.51 7.61
C TYR A 75 7.19 13.31 8.18
N GLY A 76 8.22 13.54 7.36
CA GLY A 76 9.38 14.33 7.70
C GLY A 76 9.09 15.82 7.68
N THR A 77 9.95 16.54 8.40
CA THR A 77 9.93 18.01 8.46
C THR A 77 11.00 18.64 7.58
N SER A 78 11.58 17.87 6.62
CA SER A 78 12.63 18.39 5.73
C SER A 78 12.16 19.61 4.95
N ASP A 79 13.12 20.43 4.48
CA ASP A 79 13.02 21.78 3.92
C ASP A 79 12.04 21.99 2.72
N CYS A 80 10.95 21.24 2.68
CA CYS A 80 9.87 21.44 1.74
C CYS A 80 9.14 22.76 2.02
N GLU A 81 8.60 23.36 0.97
CA GLU A 81 7.81 24.60 1.08
C GLU A 81 6.70 24.46 2.13
N ILE A 82 6.30 25.57 2.73
CA ILE A 82 5.29 25.61 3.81
C ILE A 82 4.01 24.89 3.34
N GLY A 83 3.71 23.75 3.97
CA GLY A 83 2.49 22.94 3.69
C GLY A 83 2.75 21.57 3.08
N GLU A 84 3.91 21.26 2.55
CA GLU A 84 4.25 19.94 2.04
C GLU A 84 4.94 19.09 3.12
N SER A 85 4.39 17.90 3.36
CA SER A 85 4.99 16.89 4.24
C SER A 85 5.42 15.70 3.38
N GLN A 86 6.70 15.33 3.46
CA GLN A 86 7.22 14.18 2.72
C GLN A 86 7.04 12.91 3.54
N LEU A 87 6.45 11.88 2.94
CA LEU A 87 6.34 10.57 3.55
C LEU A 87 7.74 9.95 3.72
N GLU A 88 8.16 9.69 4.97
CA GLU A 88 9.45 9.07 5.30
C GLU A 88 9.32 7.60 5.64
N ARG A 89 8.26 7.22 6.36
CA ARG A 89 8.05 5.85 6.82
C ARG A 89 6.57 5.48 6.81
N ARG A 90 6.33 4.17 6.65
CA ARG A 90 5.03 3.57 6.90
C ARG A 90 5.23 2.37 7.84
N LEU A 91 4.57 2.41 8.99
CA LEU A 91 4.65 1.38 10.04
C LEU A 91 3.44 0.47 9.92
N PHE A 92 3.64 -0.85 9.78
CA PHE A 92 2.56 -1.83 9.67
C PHE A 92 2.40 -2.62 10.96
N TRP A 93 1.17 -2.72 11.43
CA TRP A 93 0.81 -3.29 12.71
C TRP A 93 0.00 -4.57 12.55
N ASP A 94 0.20 -5.53 13.46
CA ASP A 94 -0.71 -6.68 13.57
C ASP A 94 -1.99 -6.31 14.36
N THR A 95 -2.94 -7.22 14.40
CA THR A 95 -4.21 -7.04 15.12
C THR A 95 -4.07 -6.86 16.63
N ASN A 96 -2.89 -7.13 17.20
CA ASN A 96 -2.57 -6.93 18.61
C ASN A 96 -1.82 -5.61 18.86
N GLY A 97 -1.63 -4.79 17.82
CA GLY A 97 -0.89 -3.52 17.90
C GLY A 97 0.62 -3.69 17.99
N LYS A 98 1.17 -4.84 17.57
CA LYS A 98 2.61 -5.06 17.50
C LYS A 98 3.12 -4.67 16.12
N LEU A 99 4.23 -3.94 16.05
CA LEU A 99 4.91 -3.60 14.80
C LEU A 99 5.40 -4.87 14.10
N VAL A 100 4.96 -5.06 12.84
CA VAL A 100 5.36 -6.20 12.00
C VAL A 100 6.58 -5.82 11.17
N PHE A 101 6.49 -4.73 10.42
CA PHE A 101 7.59 -4.17 9.64
C PHE A 101 7.38 -2.68 9.38
N GLU A 102 8.46 -2.02 8.98
CA GLU A 102 8.47 -0.64 8.51
C GLU A 102 8.81 -0.60 7.02
N GLN A 103 8.11 0.23 6.27
CA GLN A 103 8.51 0.64 4.93
C GLN A 103 9.20 2.00 5.04
N VAL A 104 10.47 2.07 4.65
CA VAL A 104 11.30 3.28 4.71
C VAL A 104 11.49 3.81 3.30
N PHE A 105 11.14 5.07 3.10
CA PHE A 105 11.29 5.78 1.83
C PHE A 105 12.59 6.60 1.87
N ASP A 106 13.58 6.19 1.08
CA ASP A 106 14.90 6.81 1.01
C ASP A 106 15.16 7.24 -0.45
N ALA A 107 14.83 8.49 -0.77
CA ALA A 107 14.83 9.02 -2.14
C ALA A 107 14.08 8.08 -3.10
N ASP A 108 14.80 7.43 -4.03
CA ASP A 108 14.23 6.53 -5.03
C ASP A 108 14.16 5.07 -4.59
N LYS A 109 14.52 4.79 -3.33
CA LYS A 109 14.58 3.42 -2.80
C LYS A 109 13.59 3.17 -1.68
N ILE A 110 12.93 2.05 -1.76
CA ILE A 110 12.05 1.56 -0.70
C ILE A 110 12.73 0.36 -0.03
N LYS A 111 12.78 0.40 1.30
CA LYS A 111 13.27 -0.70 2.13
C LYS A 111 12.19 -1.14 3.10
N TYR A 112 12.11 -2.42 3.37
CA TYR A 112 11.23 -3.03 4.35
C TYR A 112 12.07 -3.57 5.50
N VAL A 113 11.86 -3.03 6.70
CA VAL A 113 12.61 -3.38 7.91
C VAL A 113 11.67 -4.14 8.84
N PHE A 114 11.92 -5.42 9.03
CA PHE A 114 11.11 -6.29 9.88
C PHE A 114 11.52 -6.19 11.35
N SER A 115 10.60 -6.48 12.26
CA SER A 115 10.82 -6.44 13.71
C SER A 115 11.93 -7.39 14.20
N ASN A 116 12.31 -8.39 13.41
CA ASN A 116 13.43 -9.29 13.68
C ASN A 116 14.79 -8.75 13.19
N GLY A 117 14.82 -7.53 12.63
CA GLY A 117 16.02 -6.88 12.09
C GLY A 117 16.33 -7.24 10.62
N GLN A 118 15.52 -8.06 9.97
CA GLN A 118 15.68 -8.35 8.55
C GLN A 118 15.31 -7.14 7.71
N VAL A 119 16.13 -6.83 6.70
CA VAL A 119 15.90 -5.74 5.75
C VAL A 119 15.76 -6.34 4.36
N MET A 120 14.73 -5.92 3.62
CA MET A 120 14.42 -6.38 2.27
C MET A 120 14.16 -5.18 1.35
N ASP A 121 14.50 -5.31 0.08
CA ASP A 121 13.97 -4.45 -0.99
C ASP A 121 12.62 -4.98 -1.52
N ASN A 122 12.05 -4.30 -2.53
CA ASN A 122 10.76 -4.69 -3.12
C ASN A 122 10.79 -6.12 -3.70
N LEU A 123 11.87 -6.49 -4.38
CA LEU A 123 11.98 -7.80 -5.01
C LEU A 123 12.18 -8.90 -3.96
N GLU A 124 13.03 -8.67 -2.98
CA GLU A 124 13.27 -9.59 -1.88
C GLU A 124 11.99 -9.83 -1.05
N LEU A 125 11.22 -8.75 -0.77
CA LEU A 125 9.92 -8.88 -0.10
C LEU A 125 8.93 -9.71 -0.91
N LEU A 126 8.84 -9.48 -2.23
CA LEU A 126 7.98 -10.25 -3.11
C LEU A 126 8.36 -11.74 -3.13
N ILE A 127 9.66 -12.05 -3.26
CA ILE A 127 10.17 -13.42 -3.20
C ILE A 127 9.83 -14.07 -1.85
N TYR A 128 10.05 -13.34 -0.76
CA TYR A 128 9.69 -13.79 0.58
C TYR A 128 8.20 -14.13 0.67
N PHE A 129 7.33 -13.21 0.21
CA PHE A 129 5.88 -13.40 0.20
C PHE A 129 5.47 -14.63 -0.61
N ILE A 130 5.95 -14.75 -1.87
CA ILE A 130 5.62 -15.88 -2.75
C ILE A 130 6.03 -17.23 -2.13
N LYS A 131 7.22 -17.30 -1.53
CA LYS A 131 7.67 -18.52 -0.84
C LYS A 131 6.78 -18.90 0.34
N HIS A 132 6.20 -17.92 1.03
CA HIS A 132 5.32 -18.15 2.18
C HIS A 132 3.85 -18.39 1.81
N LEU A 133 3.42 -18.09 0.57
CA LEU A 133 2.10 -18.47 0.08
C LEU A 133 1.89 -19.98 0.02
N ALA A 134 3.00 -20.77 -0.01
CA ALA A 134 2.96 -22.23 -0.11
C ALA A 134 2.04 -22.74 -1.24
N LEU A 135 2.09 -22.08 -2.40
CA LEU A 135 1.28 -22.41 -3.57
C LEU A 135 1.45 -23.88 -3.97
N ASN A 136 0.36 -24.51 -4.38
CA ASN A 136 0.29 -25.90 -4.74
C ASN A 136 -0.52 -26.13 -6.04
N GLU A 137 -0.64 -27.35 -6.50
CA GLU A 137 -1.29 -27.75 -7.75
C GLU A 137 -2.80 -27.47 -7.84
N ASN A 138 -3.44 -27.19 -6.71
CA ASN A 138 -4.86 -26.83 -6.66
C ASN A 138 -5.09 -25.31 -6.71
N ASP A 139 -4.02 -24.52 -6.58
CA ASP A 139 -4.09 -23.06 -6.62
C ASP A 139 -4.09 -22.57 -8.07
N ILE A 140 -4.84 -21.50 -8.30
CA ILE A 140 -4.90 -20.80 -9.59
C ILE A 140 -4.46 -19.37 -9.37
N CYS A 141 -3.39 -18.96 -10.05
CA CYS A 141 -2.90 -17.61 -10.07
C CYS A 141 -3.40 -16.90 -11.34
N ILE A 142 -4.21 -15.89 -11.19
CA ILE A 142 -4.70 -15.07 -12.30
C ILE A 142 -3.80 -13.83 -12.40
N LEU A 143 -3.16 -13.70 -13.56
CA LEU A 143 -2.25 -12.60 -13.87
C LEU A 143 -3.00 -11.60 -14.76
N ASP A 144 -3.50 -10.54 -14.14
CA ASP A 144 -4.44 -9.61 -14.76
C ASP A 144 -3.76 -8.54 -15.65
N ARG A 145 -2.52 -8.18 -15.36
CA ARG A 145 -1.75 -7.21 -16.14
C ARG A 145 -0.26 -7.54 -16.21
N GLY A 146 0.29 -7.43 -17.42
CA GLY A 146 1.69 -7.77 -17.70
C GLY A 146 2.73 -6.69 -17.40
N GLY A 147 2.34 -5.45 -17.10
CA GLY A 147 3.24 -4.30 -17.05
C GLY A 147 4.30 -4.29 -15.93
N TYR A 148 4.32 -5.31 -15.05
CA TYR A 148 5.27 -5.40 -13.93
C TYR A 148 5.99 -6.75 -13.90
N LEU A 149 6.42 -7.22 -15.03
CA LEU A 149 6.92 -8.59 -15.23
C LEU A 149 8.20 -8.94 -14.51
N ASP A 150 9.06 -7.97 -14.20
CA ASP A 150 10.22 -8.22 -13.35
C ASP A 150 9.79 -8.65 -11.94
N TYR A 151 8.60 -8.24 -11.50
CA TYR A 151 7.99 -8.69 -10.24
C TYR A 151 7.26 -10.05 -10.38
N LEU A 152 6.81 -10.44 -11.56
CA LEU A 152 6.14 -11.73 -11.76
C LEU A 152 7.13 -12.89 -11.95
N ARG A 153 8.35 -12.60 -12.38
CA ARG A 153 9.40 -13.62 -12.53
C ARG A 153 9.56 -14.50 -11.29
N PRO A 154 9.63 -13.96 -10.06
CA PRO A 154 9.67 -14.78 -8.86
C PRO A 154 8.47 -15.70 -8.67
N LEU A 155 7.28 -15.30 -9.15
CA LEU A 155 6.10 -16.15 -9.08
C LEU A 155 6.27 -17.41 -9.95
N PHE A 156 6.78 -17.28 -11.16
CA PHE A 156 7.08 -18.42 -12.04
C PHE A 156 8.22 -19.29 -11.51
N GLU A 157 9.23 -18.69 -10.88
CA GLU A 157 10.37 -19.41 -10.33
C GLU A 157 10.06 -20.17 -9.03
N PHE A 158 9.24 -19.62 -8.16
CA PHE A 158 8.98 -20.14 -6.81
C PHE A 158 7.55 -20.63 -6.60
N GLY A 159 6.58 -20.19 -7.41
CA GLY A 159 5.18 -20.63 -7.38
C GLY A 159 4.89 -21.83 -8.27
N ASN A 160 5.87 -22.59 -8.67
CA ASN A 160 5.90 -23.57 -9.77
C ASN A 160 4.92 -24.75 -9.66
N ARG A 161 4.08 -24.82 -8.65
CA ARG A 161 3.02 -25.85 -8.52
C ARG A 161 1.62 -25.34 -8.82
N ALA A 162 1.42 -24.03 -8.78
CA ALA A 162 0.15 -23.42 -9.10
C ALA A 162 -0.08 -23.36 -10.62
N LYS A 163 -1.34 -23.30 -11.03
CA LYS A 163 -1.73 -23.03 -12.42
C LYS A 163 -1.74 -21.52 -12.66
N PHE A 164 -1.22 -21.10 -13.80
CA PHE A 164 -1.16 -19.68 -14.17
C PHE A 164 -2.10 -19.39 -15.33
N ILE A 165 -2.98 -18.40 -15.15
CA ILE A 165 -3.88 -17.89 -16.18
C ILE A 165 -3.51 -16.43 -16.43
N CYS A 166 -3.20 -16.10 -17.70
CA CYS A 166 -2.93 -14.73 -18.11
C CYS A 166 -4.17 -14.08 -18.75
N VAL A 167 -4.52 -12.90 -18.27
CA VAL A 167 -5.59 -12.10 -18.86
C VAL A 167 -5.00 -11.03 -19.76
N LEU A 168 -5.30 -11.10 -21.06
CA LEU A 168 -4.84 -10.13 -22.05
C LEU A 168 -5.90 -9.03 -22.22
N HIS A 169 -5.55 -7.81 -21.82
CA HIS A 169 -6.50 -6.68 -21.77
C HIS A 169 -6.53 -5.81 -23.02
N SER A 170 -5.48 -5.85 -23.84
CA SER A 170 -5.33 -5.00 -25.01
C SER A 170 -4.66 -5.75 -26.15
N ASP A 171 -4.53 -5.08 -27.28
CA ASP A 171 -3.82 -5.63 -28.43
C ASP A 171 -2.36 -5.93 -28.05
N GLN A 172 -1.93 -7.18 -28.30
CA GLN A 172 -0.57 -7.64 -28.05
C GLN A 172 0.44 -7.01 -28.99
N TYR A 173 -0.06 -6.41 -30.07
CA TYR A 173 0.75 -5.77 -31.11
C TYR A 173 0.30 -4.32 -31.32
N TYR A 174 1.22 -3.47 -31.71
CA TYR A 174 0.94 -2.13 -32.21
C TYR A 174 1.63 -1.90 -33.54
N GLU A 175 1.04 -1.06 -34.38
CA GLU A 175 1.58 -0.67 -35.64
C GLU A 175 2.48 0.54 -35.47
N LEU A 176 3.79 0.39 -35.77
CA LEU A 176 4.75 1.48 -35.64
C LEU A 176 4.73 2.45 -36.84
N ASN A 177 4.28 1.97 -37.98
CA ASN A 177 4.28 2.78 -39.21
C ASN A 177 3.21 2.27 -40.16
N GLU A 178 2.17 3.05 -40.32
CA GLU A 178 1.03 2.77 -41.21
C GLU A 178 1.44 2.45 -42.66
N ASN A 179 2.60 2.97 -43.14
CA ASN A 179 3.06 2.76 -44.50
C ASN A 179 3.85 1.47 -44.71
N ILE A 180 4.24 0.78 -43.66
CA ILE A 180 5.13 -0.42 -43.74
C ILE A 180 4.38 -1.69 -43.31
N GLY A 181 3.24 -1.57 -42.63
CA GLY A 181 2.46 -2.73 -42.12
C GLY A 181 3.27 -3.55 -41.12
N SER A 182 4.20 -2.93 -40.39
CA SER A 182 5.04 -3.59 -39.44
C SER A 182 4.32 -3.66 -38.11
N LEU A 183 4.03 -4.86 -37.63
CA LEU A 183 3.45 -5.11 -36.30
C LEU A 183 4.58 -5.39 -35.30
N TYR A 184 4.56 -4.66 -34.20
CA TYR A 184 5.48 -4.88 -33.09
C TYR A 184 4.68 -5.38 -31.90
N MET A 185 5.23 -6.41 -31.23
CA MET A 185 4.64 -6.92 -30.01
C MET A 185 4.69 -5.84 -28.94
N ASN A 186 3.57 -5.60 -28.27
CA ASN A 186 3.54 -4.72 -27.13
C ASN A 186 4.50 -5.24 -26.06
N TYR A 187 5.40 -4.38 -25.58
CA TYR A 187 6.46 -4.72 -24.64
C TYR A 187 5.93 -5.41 -23.37
N GLU A 188 4.74 -5.03 -22.93
CA GLU A 188 4.06 -5.65 -21.78
C GLU A 188 3.82 -7.15 -21.97
N TYR A 189 3.62 -7.61 -23.21
CA TYR A 189 3.35 -9.02 -23.52
C TYR A 189 4.58 -9.82 -23.95
N TYR A 190 5.69 -9.16 -24.25
CA TYR A 190 6.92 -9.84 -24.66
C TYR A 190 7.36 -10.89 -23.64
N TYR A 191 7.30 -10.55 -22.35
CA TYR A 191 7.69 -11.45 -21.27
C TYR A 191 6.71 -12.60 -21.05
N TRP A 192 5.42 -12.37 -21.24
CA TRP A 192 4.42 -13.43 -21.14
C TRP A 192 4.72 -14.55 -22.13
N PHE A 193 5.04 -14.18 -23.36
CA PHE A 193 5.44 -15.15 -24.38
C PHE A 193 6.82 -15.76 -24.07
N LYS A 194 7.73 -15.02 -23.46
CA LYS A 194 9.01 -15.56 -22.99
C LYS A 194 8.87 -16.63 -21.92
N TYR A 195 7.86 -16.51 -21.05
CA TYR A 195 7.55 -17.47 -20.00
C TYR A 195 6.33 -18.34 -20.31
N SER A 196 5.97 -18.47 -21.59
CA SER A 196 4.77 -19.20 -22.04
C SER A 196 4.75 -20.68 -21.59
N GLU A 197 5.92 -21.30 -21.40
CA GLU A 197 6.02 -22.67 -20.89
C GLU A 197 5.57 -22.80 -19.42
N ALA A 198 5.59 -21.71 -18.66
CA ALA A 198 5.15 -21.66 -17.27
C ALA A 198 3.66 -21.26 -17.14
N ILE A 199 3.00 -20.91 -18.25
CA ILE A 199 1.63 -20.42 -18.26
C ILE A 199 0.72 -21.51 -18.80
N ASP A 200 -0.25 -21.94 -18.01
CA ASP A 200 -1.17 -23.01 -18.40
C ASP A 200 -2.24 -22.54 -19.38
N TYR A 201 -2.66 -21.27 -19.27
CA TYR A 201 -3.75 -20.71 -20.09
C TYR A 201 -3.51 -19.22 -20.40
N PHE A 202 -3.92 -18.80 -21.59
CA PHE A 202 -3.98 -17.42 -22.02
C PHE A 202 -5.43 -16.98 -22.25
#